data_ddff1bef7d9c5c667b819b4bf7ea8dcd
#
_entry.id   ddff1bef7d9c5c667b819b4bf7ea8dcd
#
_cell.length_a   1.000
_cell.length_b   1.000
_cell.length_c   1.000
_cell.angle_alpha   90.00
_cell.angle_beta   90.00
_cell.angle_gamma   90.00
#
_symmetry.space_group_name_H-M   'P 1'
#
loop_
_entity.id
_entity.type
_entity.pdbx_description
1 polymer ?
#
loop_
_entity_poly.entity_id
_entity_poly.type
_entity_poly.pdbx_seq_one_letter_code
_entity_poly.pdbx_strand_id
1 'polypeptide(L)'
;MAKLLIVDDEPINLDIIAECLGDQYELSFAQDGLEAWQMLKEEPDGFDGVILDRMMPRMDGMDVLRRLKADPRFKDVPVVMQSAADSSEQVAEGLAAGAWYYLAKPYSTKALRSIVAAAMDDLRNRKDLARLDADARRVLAMTQQVTYQFRLLEEISLLVPVLAQMCPNPEAVSMGLSELMLNAVEHGNLGIDYCDKGRLIEEGTWQDEVERRLADPVQAERFAVVEFVREPELIRFTIRDRGEGFEWHRYLDLDPERAFDSHGRGIAMARYLAFSSLEYQGCGNQVTMTVPLTATDDPLAEDAAAG
;
A
#
# COMPACT_ATOMS: atom_id res chain seq x y z
N MET A 1 17.85 4.00 22.39
CA MET A 1 17.85 5.47 22.29
C MET A 1 18.04 5.78 20.83
N ALA A 2 17.33 6.74 20.24
CA ALA A 2 17.55 7.05 18.82
C ALA A 2 18.93 7.68 18.61
N LYS A 3 19.62 7.30 17.53
CA LYS A 3 20.96 7.77 17.21
C LYS A 3 20.91 8.80 16.07
N LEU A 4 21.50 9.97 16.31
CA LEU A 4 21.51 11.07 15.36
C LEU A 4 22.92 11.36 14.87
N LEU A 5 23.05 11.63 13.58
CA LEU A 5 24.28 12.17 12.99
C LEU A 5 24.16 13.68 12.89
N ILE A 6 25.09 14.40 13.52
CA ILE A 6 25.17 15.85 13.51
C ILE A 6 26.34 16.26 12.61
N VAL A 7 26.07 17.09 11.61
CA VAL A 7 27.04 17.46 10.60
C VAL A 7 27.12 18.98 10.51
N ASP A 8 28.22 19.56 10.93
CA ASP A 8 28.48 21.01 10.91
C ASP A 8 30.01 21.23 10.93
N ASP A 9 30.54 22.11 10.10
CA ASP A 9 31.99 22.38 10.03
C ASP A 9 32.48 23.30 11.15
N GLU A 10 31.57 23.93 11.91
CA GLU A 10 31.89 24.76 13.06
C GLU A 10 31.79 23.95 14.37
N PRO A 11 32.90 23.63 15.06
CA PRO A 11 32.86 22.85 16.29
C PRO A 11 31.95 23.41 17.38
N ILE A 12 31.82 24.73 17.45
CA ILE A 12 30.95 25.38 18.42
C ILE A 12 29.46 25.03 18.20
N ASN A 13 29.03 24.86 16.95
CA ASN A 13 27.68 24.44 16.62
C ASN A 13 27.43 22.99 17.07
N LEU A 14 28.42 22.11 16.86
CA LEU A 14 28.37 20.72 17.32
C LEU A 14 28.22 20.65 18.85
N ASP A 15 29.00 21.47 19.60
CA ASP A 15 28.94 21.53 21.06
C ASP A 15 27.56 22.03 21.54
N ILE A 16 27.01 23.07 20.91
CA ILE A 16 25.67 23.60 21.20
C ILE A 16 24.59 22.51 20.97
N ILE A 17 24.66 21.80 19.88
CA ILE A 17 23.70 20.75 19.56
C ILE A 17 23.87 19.57 20.54
N ALA A 18 25.11 19.22 20.91
CA ALA A 18 25.41 18.22 21.90
C ALA A 18 24.79 18.55 23.26
N GLU A 19 24.92 19.78 23.73
CA GLU A 19 24.28 20.26 24.98
C GLU A 19 22.74 20.25 24.86
N CYS A 20 22.22 20.57 23.68
CA CYS A 20 20.78 20.60 23.45
C CYS A 20 20.12 19.22 23.41
N LEU A 21 20.75 18.19 22.84
CA LEU A 21 20.13 16.91 22.49
C LEU A 21 20.73 15.69 23.20
N GLY A 22 21.94 15.83 23.76
CA GLY A 22 22.72 14.70 24.29
C GLY A 22 22.08 13.96 25.49
N ASP A 23 21.11 14.56 26.16
CA ASP A 23 20.32 13.93 27.23
C ASP A 23 19.19 13.01 26.68
N GLN A 24 18.80 13.17 25.41
CA GLN A 24 17.65 12.49 24.82
C GLN A 24 18.03 11.53 23.68
N TYR A 25 19.17 11.76 23.02
CA TYR A 25 19.62 11.03 21.85
C TYR A 25 21.08 10.60 21.98
N GLU A 26 21.44 9.50 21.30
CA GLU A 26 22.83 9.16 21.04
C GLU A 26 23.33 9.99 19.86
N LEU A 27 24.43 10.72 20.05
CA LEU A 27 24.94 11.65 19.05
C LEU A 27 26.26 11.17 18.48
N SER A 28 26.39 11.24 17.14
CA SER A 28 27.64 11.12 16.41
C SER A 28 27.87 12.39 15.63
N PHE A 29 29.11 12.78 15.44
CA PHE A 29 29.47 14.07 14.86
C PHE A 29 30.35 13.89 13.64
N ALA A 30 30.14 14.70 12.61
CA ALA A 30 30.98 14.84 11.44
C ALA A 30 31.22 16.34 11.14
N GLN A 31 32.43 16.68 10.70
CA GLN A 31 32.82 18.06 10.45
C GLN A 31 32.65 18.49 8.99
N ASP A 32 32.23 17.59 8.11
CA ASP A 32 31.87 17.87 6.72
C ASP A 32 31.08 16.74 6.08
N GLY A 33 30.59 16.99 4.87
CA GLY A 33 29.75 16.05 4.17
C GLY A 33 30.45 14.77 3.72
N LEU A 34 31.77 14.74 3.53
CA LEU A 34 32.50 13.53 3.17
C LEU A 34 32.62 12.57 4.35
N GLU A 35 32.97 13.12 5.53
CA GLU A 35 33.00 12.36 6.77
C GLU A 35 31.62 11.81 7.12
N ALA A 36 30.57 12.65 7.04
CA ALA A 36 29.19 12.23 7.26
C ALA A 36 28.79 11.08 6.31
N TRP A 37 29.10 11.20 5.03
CA TRP A 37 28.79 10.16 4.05
C TRP A 37 29.57 8.86 4.29
N GLN A 38 30.80 8.94 4.79
CA GLN A 38 31.59 7.76 5.16
C GLN A 38 30.96 7.05 6.36
N MET A 39 30.61 7.78 7.43
CA MET A 39 29.95 7.22 8.61
C MET A 39 28.62 6.53 8.26
N LEU A 40 27.80 7.15 7.41
CA LEU A 40 26.55 6.57 6.92
C LEU A 40 26.75 5.25 6.18
N LYS A 41 27.82 5.16 5.36
CA LYS A 41 28.13 3.91 4.63
C LYS A 41 28.66 2.80 5.52
N GLU A 42 29.42 3.15 6.55
CA GLU A 42 29.97 2.19 7.52
C GLU A 42 28.89 1.61 8.44
N GLU A 43 27.87 2.41 8.78
CA GLU A 43 26.73 2.00 9.60
C GLU A 43 25.39 2.32 8.89
N PRO A 44 24.96 1.53 7.88
CA PRO A 44 23.78 1.87 7.09
C PRO A 44 22.46 1.96 7.90
N ASP A 45 22.33 1.15 8.95
CA ASP A 45 21.17 1.15 9.86
C ASP A 45 21.48 1.87 11.19
N GLY A 46 22.62 2.56 11.25
CA GLY A 46 23.14 3.12 12.48
C GLY A 46 22.49 4.43 12.91
N PHE A 47 21.81 5.15 12.00
CA PHE A 47 21.28 6.48 12.29
C PHE A 47 19.78 6.58 12.03
N ASP A 48 19.08 7.10 13.04
CA ASP A 48 17.63 7.38 12.96
C ASP A 48 17.32 8.77 12.41
N GLY A 49 18.29 9.68 12.34
CA GLY A 49 18.12 11.01 11.77
C GLY A 49 19.44 11.74 11.54
N VAL A 50 19.41 12.75 10.71
CA VAL A 50 20.56 13.59 10.40
C VAL A 50 20.19 15.06 10.61
N ILE A 51 21.04 15.78 11.36
CA ILE A 51 21.00 17.25 11.44
C ILE A 51 22.18 17.73 10.63
N LEU A 52 21.93 18.50 9.60
CA LEU A 52 22.88 18.73 8.52
C LEU A 52 22.99 20.23 8.21
N ASP A 53 24.18 20.80 8.43
CA ASP A 53 24.45 22.13 7.96
C ASP A 53 24.52 22.19 6.44
N ARG A 54 24.01 23.25 5.85
CA ARG A 54 23.99 23.43 4.41
C ARG A 54 25.38 23.75 3.84
N MET A 55 26.08 24.66 4.51
CA MET A 55 27.29 25.29 3.99
C MET A 55 28.54 24.71 4.64
N MET A 56 29.12 23.70 4.05
CA MET A 56 30.33 23.04 4.57
C MET A 56 31.40 22.90 3.49
N PRO A 57 32.68 22.87 3.85
CA PRO A 57 33.76 22.62 2.90
C PRO A 57 33.70 21.16 2.36
N ARG A 58 34.40 20.93 1.23
CA ARG A 58 34.58 19.63 0.57
C ARG A 58 33.31 19.05 -0.05
N MET A 59 32.28 18.81 0.72
CA MET A 59 30.96 18.35 0.28
C MET A 59 29.90 19.12 1.08
N ASP A 60 29.06 19.86 0.38
CA ASP A 60 28.00 20.65 1.02
C ASP A 60 26.83 19.78 1.49
N GLY A 61 25.98 20.35 2.35
CA GLY A 61 24.84 19.63 2.91
C GLY A 61 23.81 19.23 1.86
N MET A 62 23.64 20.00 0.79
CA MET A 62 22.72 19.65 -0.29
C MET A 62 23.19 18.42 -1.08
N ASP A 63 24.50 18.27 -1.26
CA ASP A 63 25.08 17.07 -1.90
C ASP A 63 24.90 15.82 -1.04
N VAL A 64 25.10 15.97 0.29
CA VAL A 64 24.81 14.87 1.25
C VAL A 64 23.33 14.49 1.22
N LEU A 65 22.44 15.47 1.28
CA LEU A 65 20.98 15.26 1.22
C LEU A 65 20.55 14.50 -0.04
N ARG A 66 21.01 14.97 -1.22
CA ARG A 66 20.67 14.32 -2.50
C ARG A 66 21.17 12.86 -2.55
N ARG A 67 22.38 12.58 -2.03
CA ARG A 67 22.90 11.21 -1.95
C ARG A 67 22.08 10.34 -1.00
N LEU A 68 21.72 10.86 0.18
CA LEU A 68 20.87 10.15 1.13
C LEU A 68 19.52 9.78 0.51
N LYS A 69 18.89 10.72 -0.19
CA LYS A 69 17.56 10.49 -0.80
C LYS A 69 17.60 9.62 -2.05
N ALA A 70 18.75 9.54 -2.74
CA ALA A 70 18.95 8.65 -3.87
C ALA A 70 19.28 7.19 -3.47
N ASP A 71 19.78 6.96 -2.25
CA ASP A 71 20.11 5.63 -1.77
C ASP A 71 18.94 4.99 -1.02
N PRO A 72 18.41 3.82 -1.48
CA PRO A 72 17.27 3.16 -0.84
C PRO A 72 17.46 2.87 0.65
N ARG A 73 18.68 2.70 1.13
CA ARG A 73 19.00 2.42 2.54
C ARG A 73 18.70 3.61 3.45
N PHE A 74 18.83 4.83 2.93
CA PHE A 74 18.76 6.07 3.71
C PHE A 74 17.60 6.97 3.33
N LYS A 75 16.84 6.64 2.27
CA LYS A 75 15.77 7.51 1.74
C LYS A 75 14.76 7.93 2.79
N ASP A 76 14.48 7.04 3.77
CA ASP A 76 13.48 7.25 4.80
C ASP A 76 14.04 7.91 6.09
N VAL A 77 15.37 8.07 6.20
CA VAL A 77 16.01 8.77 7.31
C VAL A 77 15.64 10.26 7.24
N PRO A 78 15.01 10.85 8.26
CA PRO A 78 14.69 12.26 8.27
C PRO A 78 15.96 13.10 8.36
N VAL A 79 16.05 14.14 7.51
CA VAL A 79 17.14 15.09 7.47
C VAL A 79 16.62 16.47 7.83
N VAL A 80 17.09 17.02 8.93
CA VAL A 80 16.86 18.41 9.33
C VAL A 80 18.02 19.25 8.83
N MET A 81 17.77 20.04 7.78
CA MET A 81 18.76 20.97 7.25
C MET A 81 18.89 22.20 8.14
N GLN A 82 20.10 22.69 8.33
CA GLN A 82 20.39 23.97 9.00
C GLN A 82 21.08 24.94 8.05
N SER A 83 20.73 26.21 8.12
CA SER A 83 21.41 27.23 7.33
C SER A 83 21.25 28.63 7.95
N ALA A 84 22.26 29.46 7.75
CA ALA A 84 22.17 30.93 7.98
C ALA A 84 21.33 31.65 6.91
N ALA A 85 20.75 30.91 5.94
CA ALA A 85 20.13 31.51 4.77
C ALA A 85 18.70 31.96 5.04
N ASP A 86 18.43 33.16 4.63
CA ASP A 86 17.13 33.85 4.75
C ASP A 86 16.30 33.78 3.45
N SER A 87 16.78 33.09 2.39
CA SER A 87 16.03 33.07 1.14
C SER A 87 15.03 31.94 1.11
N SER A 88 13.77 32.27 0.83
CA SER A 88 12.68 31.29 0.61
C SER A 88 13.01 30.27 -0.50
N GLU A 89 13.83 30.65 -1.45
CA GLU A 89 14.28 29.79 -2.55
C GLU A 89 15.17 28.64 -2.07
N GLN A 90 16.11 28.92 -1.14
CA GLN A 90 16.99 27.87 -0.59
C GLN A 90 16.24 26.89 0.32
N VAL A 91 15.27 27.39 1.08
CA VAL A 91 14.37 26.55 1.88
C VAL A 91 13.55 25.64 0.95
N ALA A 92 12.97 26.23 -0.11
CA ALA A 92 12.20 25.47 -1.11
C ALA A 92 13.05 24.41 -1.83
N GLU A 93 14.30 24.74 -2.18
CA GLU A 93 15.26 23.79 -2.78
C GLU A 93 15.53 22.60 -1.83
N GLY A 94 15.82 22.87 -0.56
CA GLY A 94 16.09 21.82 0.43
C GLY A 94 14.90 20.89 0.64
N LEU A 95 13.70 21.45 0.79
CA LEU A 95 12.46 20.67 0.93
C LEU A 95 12.16 19.85 -0.35
N ALA A 96 12.34 20.44 -1.52
CA ALA A 96 12.17 19.75 -2.80
C ALA A 96 13.19 18.60 -3.01
N ALA A 97 14.41 18.75 -2.45
CA ALA A 97 15.43 17.71 -2.43
C ALA A 97 15.17 16.59 -1.41
N GLY A 98 14.10 16.70 -0.59
CA GLY A 98 13.68 15.69 0.37
C GLY A 98 14.13 15.93 1.82
N ALA A 99 14.56 17.14 2.18
CA ALA A 99 14.73 17.49 3.59
C ALA A 99 13.40 17.35 4.33
N TRP A 100 13.44 16.77 5.53
CA TRP A 100 12.24 16.65 6.37
C TRP A 100 11.83 18.01 6.95
N TYR A 101 12.81 18.81 7.31
CA TYR A 101 12.63 20.19 7.78
C TYR A 101 13.84 21.06 7.44
N TYR A 102 13.63 22.37 7.42
CA TYR A 102 14.68 23.36 7.19
C TYR A 102 14.69 24.38 8.33
N LEU A 103 15.76 24.40 9.13
CA LEU A 103 15.88 25.22 10.32
C LEU A 103 16.84 26.40 10.07
N ALA A 104 16.32 27.62 10.10
CA ALA A 104 17.13 28.83 9.93
C ALA A 104 17.92 29.17 11.21
N LYS A 105 19.21 29.41 11.09
CA LYS A 105 20.08 29.93 12.15
C LYS A 105 19.92 31.47 12.25
N PRO A 106 19.87 32.09 13.45
CA PRO A 106 19.95 31.46 14.78
C PRO A 106 18.60 30.89 15.22
N TYR A 107 18.61 29.72 15.84
CA TYR A 107 17.43 29.07 16.40
C TYR A 107 17.54 28.90 17.93
N SER A 108 16.41 28.77 18.61
CA SER A 108 16.39 28.47 20.04
C SER A 108 16.56 26.96 20.29
N THR A 109 17.14 26.59 21.41
CA THR A 109 17.21 25.21 21.92
C THR A 109 15.83 24.53 21.91
N LYS A 110 14.76 25.27 22.27
CA LYS A 110 13.39 24.76 22.26
C LYS A 110 12.93 24.42 20.84
N ALA A 111 13.23 25.24 19.86
CA ALA A 111 12.87 25.00 18.46
C ALA A 111 13.58 23.74 17.92
N LEU A 112 14.90 23.63 18.16
CA LEU A 112 15.68 22.46 17.74
C LEU A 112 15.13 21.18 18.38
N ARG A 113 14.93 21.15 19.69
CA ARG A 113 14.36 19.98 20.40
C ARG A 113 12.97 19.58 19.85
N SER A 114 12.10 20.56 19.62
CA SER A 114 10.74 20.28 19.10
C SER A 114 10.76 19.71 17.68
N ILE A 115 11.63 20.23 16.81
CA ILE A 115 11.75 19.77 15.42
C ILE A 115 12.34 18.38 15.37
N VAL A 116 13.41 18.12 16.12
CA VAL A 116 14.04 16.80 16.18
C VAL A 116 13.08 15.78 16.77
N ALA A 117 12.37 16.10 17.86
CA ALA A 117 11.37 15.21 18.43
C ALA A 117 10.27 14.86 17.41
N ALA A 118 9.73 15.87 16.68
CA ALA A 118 8.73 15.63 15.66
C ALA A 118 9.25 14.76 14.50
N ALA A 119 10.51 14.94 14.08
CA ALA A 119 11.14 14.10 13.06
C ALA A 119 11.29 12.64 13.52
N MET A 120 11.67 12.44 14.77
CA MET A 120 11.81 11.09 15.35
C MET A 120 10.47 10.40 15.57
N ASP A 121 9.44 11.15 15.96
CA ASP A 121 8.07 10.62 16.10
C ASP A 121 7.49 10.23 14.73
N ASP A 122 7.70 11.04 13.71
CA ASP A 122 7.28 10.72 12.34
C ASP A 122 7.98 9.44 11.81
N LEU A 123 9.30 9.32 12.02
CA LEU A 123 10.03 8.10 11.66
C LEU A 123 9.49 6.87 12.41
N ARG A 124 9.23 7.01 13.72
CA ARG A 124 8.68 5.92 14.53
C ARG A 124 7.31 5.50 14.04
N ASN A 125 6.42 6.45 13.81
CA ASN A 125 5.07 6.18 13.30
C ASN A 125 5.13 5.46 11.95
N ARG A 126 6.02 5.86 11.03
CA ARG A 126 6.20 5.18 9.73
C ARG A 126 6.73 3.75 9.90
N LYS A 127 7.72 3.54 10.78
CA LYS A 127 8.24 2.19 11.10
C LYS A 127 7.15 1.30 11.73
N ASP A 128 6.34 1.84 12.63
CA ASP A 128 5.25 1.12 13.28
C ASP A 128 4.14 0.74 12.29
N LEU A 129 3.75 1.67 11.41
CA LEU A 129 2.79 1.38 10.34
C LEU A 129 3.29 0.32 9.37
N ALA A 130 4.55 0.41 8.93
CA ALA A 130 5.16 -0.60 8.06
C ALA A 130 5.23 -1.98 8.73
N ARG A 131 5.51 -2.01 10.03
CA ARG A 131 5.50 -3.26 10.82
C ARG A 131 4.10 -3.84 10.93
N LEU A 132 3.10 -3.02 11.26
CA LEU A 132 1.70 -3.47 11.34
C LEU A 132 1.21 -4.02 9.99
N ASP A 133 1.56 -3.37 8.88
CA ASP A 133 1.24 -3.85 7.52
C ASP A 133 1.92 -5.20 7.25
N ALA A 134 3.20 -5.35 7.58
CA ALA A 134 3.92 -6.61 7.43
C ALA A 134 3.32 -7.72 8.31
N ASP A 135 3.00 -7.43 9.58
CA ASP A 135 2.38 -8.39 10.48
C ASP A 135 0.98 -8.79 9.99
N ALA A 136 0.19 -7.84 9.47
CA ALA A 136 -1.11 -8.12 8.87
C ALA A 136 -0.99 -9.05 7.66
N ARG A 137 -0.03 -8.80 6.76
CA ARG A 137 0.24 -9.69 5.60
C ARG A 137 0.65 -11.08 6.05
N ARG A 138 1.47 -11.22 7.10
CA ARG A 138 1.85 -12.54 7.64
C ARG A 138 0.62 -13.30 8.17
N VAL A 139 -0.29 -12.62 8.89
CA VAL A 139 -1.54 -13.24 9.35
C VAL A 139 -2.41 -13.68 8.18
N LEU A 140 -2.57 -12.84 7.16
CA LEU A 140 -3.32 -13.19 5.95
C LEU A 140 -2.71 -14.39 5.23
N ALA A 141 -1.38 -14.47 5.16
CA ALA A 141 -0.65 -15.59 4.56
C ALA A 141 -0.87 -16.92 5.31
N MET A 142 -1.11 -16.89 6.61
CA MET A 142 -1.43 -18.07 7.44
C MET A 142 -2.90 -18.54 7.31
N THR A 143 -3.77 -17.75 6.65
CA THR A 143 -5.19 -18.07 6.52
C THR A 143 -5.38 -19.29 5.62
N GLN A 144 -5.99 -20.33 6.17
CA GLN A 144 -6.30 -21.56 5.43
C GLN A 144 -7.68 -21.52 4.81
N GLN A 145 -8.65 -20.95 5.52
CA GLN A 145 -10.02 -20.80 5.05
C GLN A 145 -10.66 -19.59 5.69
N VAL A 146 -11.41 -18.84 4.88
CA VAL A 146 -12.26 -17.74 5.36
C VAL A 146 -13.51 -17.62 4.49
N THR A 147 -14.61 -17.23 5.09
CA THR A 147 -15.89 -17.03 4.43
C THR A 147 -16.45 -15.69 4.82
N TYR A 148 -16.81 -14.88 3.83
CA TYR A 148 -17.48 -13.60 4.03
C TYR A 148 -18.84 -13.58 3.35
N GLN A 149 -19.79 -12.90 4.00
CA GLN A 149 -21.07 -12.53 3.40
C GLN A 149 -21.02 -11.06 3.04
N PHE A 150 -21.53 -10.71 1.87
CA PHE A 150 -21.57 -9.34 1.38
C PHE A 150 -22.82 -9.09 0.54
N ARG A 151 -23.23 -7.84 0.46
CA ARG A 151 -24.38 -7.41 -0.36
C ARG A 151 -24.23 -6.00 -0.91
N LEU A 152 -23.34 -5.18 -0.33
CA LEU A 152 -23.10 -3.80 -0.72
C LEU A 152 -21.85 -3.71 -1.62
N LEU A 153 -21.86 -2.77 -2.55
CA LEU A 153 -20.70 -2.53 -3.42
C LEU A 153 -19.49 -2.04 -2.62
N GLU A 154 -19.72 -1.28 -1.56
CA GLU A 154 -18.66 -0.82 -0.64
C GLU A 154 -17.97 -1.98 0.08
N GLU A 155 -18.73 -3.01 0.47
CA GLU A 155 -18.17 -4.21 1.12
C GLU A 155 -17.23 -4.98 0.18
N ILE A 156 -17.55 -5.00 -1.13
CA ILE A 156 -16.66 -5.58 -2.14
C ILE A 156 -15.33 -4.83 -2.18
N SER A 157 -15.36 -3.50 -2.16
CA SER A 157 -14.16 -2.66 -2.16
C SER A 157 -13.26 -2.89 -0.94
N LEU A 158 -13.82 -3.32 0.19
CA LEU A 158 -13.08 -3.70 1.40
C LEU A 158 -12.54 -5.14 1.34
N LEU A 159 -13.34 -6.08 0.83
CA LEU A 159 -13.01 -7.51 0.84
C LEU A 159 -11.98 -7.89 -0.23
N VAL A 160 -12.11 -7.33 -1.42
CA VAL A 160 -11.25 -7.69 -2.57
C VAL A 160 -9.76 -7.47 -2.29
N PRO A 161 -9.30 -6.32 -1.77
CA PRO A 161 -7.89 -6.14 -1.46
C PRO A 161 -7.37 -7.14 -0.42
N VAL A 162 -8.18 -7.45 0.60
CA VAL A 162 -7.81 -8.41 1.66
C VAL A 162 -7.66 -9.82 1.10
N LEU A 163 -8.64 -10.28 0.30
CA LEU A 163 -8.63 -11.60 -0.32
C LEU A 163 -7.49 -11.75 -1.34
N ALA A 164 -7.27 -10.73 -2.15
CA ALA A 164 -6.23 -10.73 -3.17
C ALA A 164 -4.81 -10.75 -2.56
N GLN A 165 -4.60 -10.09 -1.42
CA GLN A 165 -3.32 -10.09 -0.71
C GLN A 165 -2.90 -11.48 -0.20
N MET A 166 -3.83 -12.44 -0.14
CA MET A 166 -3.53 -13.83 0.19
C MET A 166 -3.01 -14.62 -1.02
N CYS A 167 -2.87 -14.03 -2.20
CA CYS A 167 -2.53 -14.67 -3.46
C CYS A 167 -1.17 -14.18 -4.00
N PRO A 168 -0.48 -15.00 -4.83
CA PRO A 168 0.83 -14.64 -5.42
C PRO A 168 0.79 -13.39 -6.32
N ASN A 169 -0.32 -13.16 -7.03
CA ASN A 169 -0.52 -12.00 -7.90
C ASN A 169 -1.75 -11.19 -7.47
N PRO A 170 -1.63 -10.33 -6.43
CA PRO A 170 -2.76 -9.60 -5.88
C PRO A 170 -3.47 -8.70 -6.88
N GLU A 171 -2.74 -8.06 -7.81
CA GLU A 171 -3.33 -7.13 -8.77
C GLU A 171 -4.29 -7.82 -9.75
N ALA A 172 -3.86 -8.92 -10.35
CA ALA A 172 -4.69 -9.69 -11.27
C ALA A 172 -5.90 -10.30 -10.54
N VAL A 173 -5.67 -10.87 -9.36
CA VAL A 173 -6.74 -11.48 -8.53
C VAL A 173 -7.74 -10.43 -8.06
N SER A 174 -7.30 -9.23 -7.67
CA SER A 174 -8.21 -8.11 -7.31
C SER A 174 -9.17 -7.77 -8.44
N MET A 175 -8.66 -7.66 -9.67
CA MET A 175 -9.48 -7.36 -10.85
C MET A 175 -10.53 -8.47 -11.08
N GLY A 176 -10.10 -9.73 -11.05
CA GLY A 176 -11.00 -10.86 -11.27
C GLY A 176 -12.05 -11.01 -10.17
N LEU A 177 -11.66 -10.89 -8.89
CA LEU A 177 -12.60 -10.95 -7.77
C LEU A 177 -13.60 -9.80 -7.79
N SER A 178 -13.14 -8.57 -8.07
CA SER A 178 -14.03 -7.39 -8.18
C SER A 178 -15.15 -7.65 -9.18
N GLU A 179 -14.80 -8.11 -10.37
CA GLU A 179 -15.78 -8.38 -11.43
C GLU A 179 -16.79 -9.45 -11.02
N LEU A 180 -16.33 -10.58 -10.48
CA LEU A 180 -17.20 -11.68 -10.13
C LEU A 180 -18.07 -11.40 -8.90
N MET A 181 -17.53 -10.67 -7.91
CA MET A 181 -18.30 -10.26 -6.74
C MET A 181 -19.34 -9.20 -7.07
N LEU A 182 -19.02 -8.25 -7.96
CA LEU A 182 -19.98 -7.29 -8.51
C LEU A 182 -21.11 -7.99 -9.24
N ASN A 183 -20.78 -8.97 -10.10
CA ASN A 183 -21.78 -9.74 -10.84
C ASN A 183 -22.71 -10.52 -9.90
N ALA A 184 -22.19 -11.08 -8.80
CA ALA A 184 -22.98 -11.78 -7.79
C ALA A 184 -23.99 -10.85 -7.09
N VAL A 185 -23.63 -9.59 -6.84
CA VAL A 185 -24.55 -8.60 -6.27
C VAL A 185 -25.52 -8.08 -7.32
N GLU A 186 -25.04 -7.54 -8.43
CA GLU A 186 -25.86 -6.84 -9.43
C GLU A 186 -26.79 -7.79 -10.16
N HIS A 187 -26.20 -8.81 -10.82
CA HIS A 187 -26.96 -9.74 -11.64
C HIS A 187 -27.62 -10.84 -10.81
N GLY A 188 -26.89 -11.35 -9.80
CA GLY A 188 -27.40 -12.40 -8.93
C GLY A 188 -28.44 -11.87 -7.94
N ASN A 189 -28.07 -11.13 -6.92
CA ASN A 189 -28.95 -10.76 -5.83
C ASN A 189 -29.96 -9.70 -6.20
N LEU A 190 -29.55 -8.66 -6.97
CA LEU A 190 -30.41 -7.54 -7.34
C LEU A 190 -31.21 -7.79 -8.65
N GLY A 191 -30.84 -8.79 -9.42
CA GLY A 191 -31.54 -9.14 -10.66
C GLY A 191 -31.46 -8.04 -11.75
N ILE A 192 -30.37 -7.27 -11.78
CA ILE A 192 -30.12 -6.30 -12.86
C ILE A 192 -29.58 -7.09 -14.05
N ASP A 193 -30.35 -7.20 -15.12
CA ASP A 193 -29.87 -7.92 -16.30
C ASP A 193 -28.85 -7.11 -17.11
N TYR A 194 -28.23 -7.76 -18.10
CA TYR A 194 -27.19 -7.17 -18.92
C TYR A 194 -27.68 -5.95 -19.72
N CYS A 195 -28.89 -6.05 -20.29
CA CYS A 195 -29.47 -4.96 -21.08
C CYS A 195 -29.87 -3.77 -20.19
N ASP A 196 -30.44 -4.06 -19.03
CA ASP A 196 -30.77 -3.06 -18.03
C ASP A 196 -29.52 -2.31 -17.56
N LYS A 197 -28.41 -3.03 -17.25
CA LYS A 197 -27.16 -2.41 -16.83
C LYS A 197 -26.63 -1.44 -17.89
N GLY A 198 -26.64 -1.84 -19.16
CA GLY A 198 -26.20 -0.98 -20.26
C GLY A 198 -26.99 0.32 -20.32
N ARG A 199 -28.31 0.22 -20.32
CA ARG A 199 -29.22 1.37 -20.35
C ARG A 199 -29.02 2.29 -19.14
N LEU A 200 -28.94 1.73 -17.94
CA LEU A 200 -28.74 2.50 -16.71
C LEU A 200 -27.40 3.25 -16.68
N ILE A 201 -26.34 2.67 -17.24
CA ILE A 201 -25.03 3.34 -17.38
C ILE A 201 -25.14 4.49 -18.37
N GLU A 202 -25.77 4.30 -19.54
CA GLU A 202 -25.95 5.35 -20.55
C GLU A 202 -26.80 6.51 -20.02
N GLU A 203 -27.83 6.22 -19.21
CA GLU A 203 -28.69 7.20 -18.57
C GLU A 203 -28.05 7.86 -17.32
N GLY A 204 -26.91 7.35 -16.82
CA GLY A 204 -26.24 7.83 -15.59
C GLY A 204 -27.03 7.53 -14.31
N THR A 205 -27.95 6.56 -14.32
CA THR A 205 -28.87 6.22 -13.20
C THR A 205 -28.56 4.86 -12.56
N TRP A 206 -27.46 4.22 -12.96
CA TRP A 206 -27.10 2.89 -12.47
C TRP A 206 -26.95 2.84 -10.93
N GLN A 207 -26.28 3.83 -10.34
CA GLN A 207 -26.06 3.86 -8.89
C GLN A 207 -27.39 4.03 -8.13
N ASP A 208 -28.25 4.92 -8.60
CA ASP A 208 -29.57 5.15 -7.99
C ASP A 208 -30.44 3.88 -8.03
N GLU A 209 -30.38 3.12 -9.12
CA GLU A 209 -31.11 1.86 -9.26
C GLU A 209 -30.57 0.77 -8.36
N VAL A 210 -29.25 0.66 -8.21
CA VAL A 210 -28.62 -0.26 -7.24
C VAL A 210 -29.07 0.07 -5.83
N GLU A 211 -28.98 1.33 -5.42
CA GLU A 211 -29.41 1.78 -4.09
C GLU A 211 -30.91 1.52 -3.85
N ARG A 212 -31.75 1.79 -4.85
CA ARG A 212 -33.18 1.52 -4.81
C ARG A 212 -33.49 0.03 -4.59
N ARG A 213 -32.79 -0.87 -5.32
CA ARG A 213 -32.98 -2.32 -5.17
C ARG A 213 -32.43 -2.81 -3.83
N LEU A 214 -31.31 -2.30 -3.36
CA LEU A 214 -30.78 -2.63 -2.03
C LEU A 214 -31.69 -2.20 -0.87
N ALA A 215 -32.52 -1.19 -1.07
CA ALA A 215 -33.50 -0.73 -0.09
C ALA A 215 -34.79 -1.57 -0.08
N ASP A 216 -35.03 -2.43 -1.09
CA ASP A 216 -36.17 -3.34 -1.13
C ASP A 216 -36.04 -4.40 -0.05
N PRO A 217 -37.06 -4.61 0.84
CA PRO A 217 -36.97 -5.57 1.95
C PRO A 217 -36.69 -7.01 1.52
N VAL A 218 -37.15 -7.44 0.34
CA VAL A 218 -36.92 -8.80 -0.17
C VAL A 218 -35.50 -8.98 -0.62
N GLN A 219 -34.91 -7.98 -1.27
CA GLN A 219 -33.55 -8.01 -1.77
C GLN A 219 -32.53 -7.69 -0.65
N ALA A 220 -32.91 -6.92 0.35
CA ALA A 220 -32.10 -6.62 1.51
C ALA A 220 -31.67 -7.86 2.33
N GLU A 221 -32.43 -8.97 2.26
CA GLU A 221 -32.08 -10.23 2.89
C GLU A 221 -31.21 -11.16 2.03
N ARG A 222 -30.89 -10.76 0.78
CA ARG A 222 -30.04 -11.54 -0.10
C ARG A 222 -28.57 -11.15 0.05
N PHE A 223 -27.78 -12.07 0.57
CA PHE A 223 -26.34 -11.93 0.67
C PHE A 223 -25.66 -12.84 -0.36
N ALA A 224 -24.63 -12.33 -0.98
CA ALA A 224 -23.65 -13.17 -1.66
C ALA A 224 -22.61 -13.66 -0.64
N VAL A 225 -21.97 -14.78 -0.94
CA VAL A 225 -20.94 -15.39 -0.10
C VAL A 225 -19.70 -15.57 -0.93
N VAL A 226 -18.54 -15.16 -0.41
CA VAL A 226 -17.24 -15.54 -0.94
C VAL A 226 -16.52 -16.42 0.07
N GLU A 227 -16.05 -17.56 -0.40
CA GLU A 227 -15.22 -18.49 0.35
C GLU A 227 -13.83 -18.56 -0.28
N PHE A 228 -12.82 -18.45 0.54
CA PHE A 228 -11.41 -18.66 0.23
C PHE A 228 -10.95 -19.93 0.91
N VAL A 229 -10.26 -20.81 0.19
CA VAL A 229 -9.61 -22.01 0.74
C VAL A 229 -8.21 -22.13 0.15
N ARG A 230 -7.21 -22.24 1.01
CA ARG A 230 -5.83 -22.52 0.63
C ARG A 230 -5.59 -24.03 0.68
N GLU A 231 -5.29 -24.61 -0.47
CA GLU A 231 -4.88 -26.01 -0.63
C GLU A 231 -3.35 -26.06 -0.84
N PRO A 232 -2.71 -27.25 -0.76
CA PRO A 232 -1.25 -27.34 -0.88
C PRO A 232 -0.66 -26.78 -2.18
N GLU A 233 -1.38 -26.86 -3.30
CA GLU A 233 -0.89 -26.49 -4.62
C GLU A 233 -1.68 -25.32 -5.25
N LEU A 234 -2.78 -24.91 -4.65
CA LEU A 234 -3.63 -23.85 -5.19
C LEU A 234 -4.45 -23.15 -4.11
N ILE A 235 -4.93 -21.97 -4.47
CA ILE A 235 -5.98 -21.25 -3.74
C ILE A 235 -7.28 -21.40 -4.52
N ARG A 236 -8.35 -21.73 -3.83
CA ARG A 236 -9.70 -21.81 -4.39
C ARG A 236 -10.56 -20.70 -3.83
N PHE A 237 -11.23 -19.99 -4.72
CA PHE A 237 -12.33 -19.09 -4.37
C PHE A 237 -13.64 -19.69 -4.85
N THR A 238 -14.68 -19.54 -4.05
CA THR A 238 -16.06 -19.86 -4.45
C THR A 238 -16.94 -18.67 -4.11
N ILE A 239 -17.60 -18.10 -5.12
CA ILE A 239 -18.58 -17.04 -4.95
C ILE A 239 -19.96 -17.62 -5.23
N ARG A 240 -20.91 -17.35 -4.35
CA ARG A 240 -22.31 -17.82 -4.48
C ARG A 240 -23.24 -16.66 -4.18
N ASP A 241 -24.21 -16.43 -5.03
CA ASP A 241 -25.33 -15.53 -4.84
C ASP A 241 -26.66 -16.28 -4.63
N ARG A 242 -27.75 -15.54 -4.44
CA ARG A 242 -29.09 -16.08 -4.27
C ARG A 242 -30.02 -15.78 -5.46
N GLY A 243 -29.42 -15.47 -6.60
CA GLY A 243 -30.17 -15.24 -7.84
C GLY A 243 -30.61 -16.54 -8.52
N GLU A 244 -31.36 -16.34 -9.59
CA GLU A 244 -31.88 -17.44 -10.40
C GLU A 244 -30.82 -18.02 -11.36
N GLY A 245 -29.62 -17.39 -11.43
CA GLY A 245 -28.53 -17.72 -12.33
C GLY A 245 -28.70 -17.10 -13.72
N PHE A 246 -27.83 -17.48 -14.65
CA PHE A 246 -27.79 -16.96 -16.02
C PHE A 246 -27.10 -17.90 -17.00
N GLU A 247 -27.21 -17.64 -18.30
CA GLU A 247 -26.56 -18.42 -19.36
C GLU A 247 -25.06 -18.06 -19.47
N TRP A 248 -24.27 -18.42 -18.46
CA TRP A 248 -22.87 -18.03 -18.29
C TRP A 248 -21.93 -18.53 -19.40
N HIS A 249 -22.28 -19.60 -20.12
CA HIS A 249 -21.48 -20.15 -21.23
C HIS A 249 -21.17 -19.12 -22.30
N ARG A 250 -22.08 -18.16 -22.52
CA ARG A 250 -21.93 -17.09 -23.50
C ARG A 250 -20.88 -16.05 -23.12
N TYR A 251 -20.44 -16.02 -21.85
CA TYR A 251 -19.56 -14.98 -21.31
C TYR A 251 -18.15 -15.49 -20.96
N LEU A 252 -17.88 -16.79 -21.19
CA LEU A 252 -16.58 -17.39 -20.87
C LEU A 252 -15.48 -17.00 -21.84
N ASP A 253 -15.83 -16.72 -23.09
CA ASP A 253 -14.88 -16.40 -24.14
C ASP A 253 -15.08 -14.96 -24.64
N LEU A 254 -13.96 -14.38 -25.11
CA LEU A 254 -13.99 -13.05 -25.72
C LEU A 254 -14.69 -13.12 -27.08
N ASP A 255 -15.88 -12.60 -27.16
CA ASP A 255 -16.65 -12.52 -28.41
C ASP A 255 -16.26 -11.26 -29.19
N PRO A 256 -15.76 -11.38 -30.45
CA PRO A 256 -15.40 -10.23 -31.27
C PRO A 256 -16.56 -9.26 -31.51
N GLU A 257 -17.81 -9.74 -31.54
CA GLU A 257 -19.01 -8.91 -31.75
C GLU A 257 -19.27 -8.02 -30.50
N ARG A 258 -18.86 -8.47 -29.31
CA ARG A 258 -18.95 -7.73 -28.06
C ARG A 258 -17.67 -6.97 -27.68
N ALA A 259 -16.66 -6.95 -28.57
CA ALA A 259 -15.39 -6.26 -28.33
C ALA A 259 -15.55 -4.75 -28.11
N PHE A 260 -16.63 -4.16 -28.60
CA PHE A 260 -16.94 -2.74 -28.49
C PHE A 260 -17.99 -2.41 -27.40
N ASP A 261 -18.57 -3.42 -26.75
CA ASP A 261 -19.52 -3.19 -25.66
C ASP A 261 -18.80 -2.60 -24.42
N SER A 262 -19.45 -1.67 -23.75
CA SER A 262 -18.91 -1.03 -22.54
C SER A 262 -18.85 -1.97 -21.32
N HIS A 263 -19.54 -3.12 -21.36
CA HIS A 263 -19.67 -4.10 -20.29
C HIS A 263 -19.75 -5.53 -20.85
N GLY A 264 -19.76 -6.57 -20.00
CA GLY A 264 -19.93 -7.99 -20.38
C GLY A 264 -18.64 -8.72 -20.79
N ARG A 265 -17.46 -8.10 -20.63
CA ARG A 265 -16.16 -8.75 -20.86
C ARG A 265 -15.49 -9.21 -19.58
N GLY A 266 -16.03 -8.86 -18.42
CA GLY A 266 -15.40 -9.05 -17.12
C GLY A 266 -15.15 -10.50 -16.79
N ILE A 267 -16.12 -11.40 -17.04
CA ILE A 267 -15.96 -12.84 -16.78
C ILE A 267 -14.82 -13.43 -17.63
N ALA A 268 -14.78 -13.11 -18.94
CA ALA A 268 -13.69 -13.58 -19.80
C ALA A 268 -12.34 -13.00 -19.37
N MET A 269 -12.28 -11.71 -19.04
CA MET A 269 -11.05 -11.08 -18.54
C MET A 269 -10.58 -11.69 -17.23
N ALA A 270 -11.49 -11.92 -16.26
CA ALA A 270 -11.18 -12.62 -15.02
C ALA A 270 -10.59 -14.00 -15.28
N ARG A 271 -11.22 -14.78 -16.18
CA ARG A 271 -10.76 -16.11 -16.57
C ARG A 271 -9.36 -16.09 -17.19
N TYR A 272 -9.06 -15.16 -18.10
CA TYR A 272 -7.78 -15.16 -18.82
C TYR A 272 -6.63 -14.52 -18.05
N LEU A 273 -6.90 -13.55 -17.19
CA LEU A 273 -5.86 -12.74 -16.57
C LEU A 273 -5.64 -13.05 -15.09
N ALA A 274 -6.70 -13.49 -14.38
CA ALA A 274 -6.65 -13.61 -12.93
C ALA A 274 -6.57 -15.06 -12.42
N PHE A 275 -7.23 -16.00 -13.11
CA PHE A 275 -7.43 -17.35 -12.59
C PHE A 275 -6.94 -18.42 -13.56
N SER A 276 -6.36 -19.50 -13.02
CA SER A 276 -5.98 -20.68 -13.81
C SER A 276 -7.18 -21.52 -14.23
N SER A 277 -8.26 -21.50 -13.45
CA SER A 277 -9.57 -22.03 -13.84
C SER A 277 -10.69 -21.14 -13.34
N LEU A 278 -11.80 -21.11 -14.07
CA LEU A 278 -13.03 -20.44 -13.71
C LEU A 278 -14.20 -21.27 -14.21
N GLU A 279 -15.02 -21.76 -13.30
CA GLU A 279 -16.11 -22.69 -13.59
C GLU A 279 -17.39 -22.25 -12.87
N TYR A 280 -18.45 -22.01 -13.64
CA TYR A 280 -19.79 -21.82 -13.08
C TYR A 280 -20.47 -23.17 -12.84
N GLN A 281 -21.31 -23.23 -11.81
CA GLN A 281 -22.00 -24.43 -11.40
C GLN A 281 -23.52 -24.22 -11.34
N GLY A 282 -24.25 -25.31 -11.53
CA GLY A 282 -25.71 -25.29 -11.44
C GLY A 282 -26.37 -24.37 -12.48
N CYS A 283 -27.23 -23.47 -12.03
CA CYS A 283 -27.87 -22.47 -12.89
C CYS A 283 -27.01 -21.23 -13.17
N GLY A 284 -25.78 -21.16 -12.64
CA GLY A 284 -24.89 -20.02 -12.84
C GLY A 284 -24.84 -19.04 -11.67
N ASN A 285 -25.43 -19.38 -10.53
CA ASN A 285 -25.38 -18.60 -9.29
C ASN A 285 -24.24 -18.99 -8.35
N GLN A 286 -23.33 -19.83 -8.81
CA GLN A 286 -22.09 -20.17 -8.12
C GLN A 286 -20.96 -20.24 -9.13
N VAL A 287 -19.84 -19.61 -8.82
CA VAL A 287 -18.60 -19.67 -9.59
C VAL A 287 -17.44 -20.08 -8.69
N THR A 288 -16.61 -21.00 -9.19
CA THR A 288 -15.39 -21.45 -8.53
C THR A 288 -14.20 -21.07 -9.37
N MET A 289 -13.17 -20.48 -8.75
CA MET A 289 -11.94 -20.05 -9.40
C MET A 289 -10.73 -20.61 -8.65
N THR A 290 -9.62 -20.80 -9.36
CA THR A 290 -8.37 -21.27 -8.76
C THR A 290 -7.20 -20.39 -9.15
N VAL A 291 -6.27 -20.20 -8.20
CA VAL A 291 -4.98 -19.54 -8.38
C VAL A 291 -3.90 -20.55 -8.00
N PRO A 292 -2.96 -20.90 -8.89
CA PRO A 292 -1.91 -21.85 -8.58
C PRO A 292 -0.94 -21.26 -7.56
N LEU A 293 -0.44 -22.10 -6.65
CA LEU A 293 0.67 -21.80 -5.76
C LEU A 293 1.93 -22.47 -6.31
N THR A 294 3.05 -21.72 -6.35
CA THR A 294 4.37 -22.28 -6.63
C THR A 294 5.10 -22.53 -5.31
N ALA A 295 6.16 -23.35 -5.33
CA ALA A 295 6.95 -23.62 -4.12
C ALA A 295 7.61 -22.35 -3.53
N THR A 296 7.69 -21.27 -4.32
CA THR A 296 8.21 -19.96 -3.88
C THR A 296 7.13 -19.08 -3.25
N ASP A 297 5.87 -19.44 -3.34
CA ASP A 297 4.73 -18.65 -2.83
C ASP A 297 4.31 -19.08 -1.40
N ASP A 298 5.10 -19.95 -0.75
CA ASP A 298 4.88 -20.27 0.66
C ASP A 298 5.42 -19.17 1.56
N PRO A 299 4.54 -18.34 2.15
CA PRO A 299 4.94 -17.21 2.98
C PRO A 299 5.67 -17.61 4.26
N LEU A 300 5.67 -18.92 4.61
CA LEU A 300 6.39 -19.45 5.77
C LEU A 300 7.77 -19.99 5.37
N ALA A 301 8.09 -20.11 4.08
CA ALA A 301 9.37 -20.64 3.62
C ALA A 301 10.51 -19.60 3.70
N GLU A 302 10.22 -18.31 3.62
CA GLU A 302 11.23 -17.23 3.73
C GLU A 302 11.88 -17.13 5.11
N ASP A 303 11.15 -17.42 6.18
CA ASP A 303 11.68 -17.38 7.56
C ASP A 303 12.60 -18.59 7.88
N ALA A 304 12.51 -19.68 7.13
CA ALA A 304 13.36 -20.86 7.33
C ALA A 304 14.77 -20.72 6.72
N ALA A 305 14.96 -19.75 5.82
CA ALA A 305 16.25 -19.49 5.15
C ALA A 305 17.08 -18.38 5.84
N ALA A 306 16.49 -17.67 6.83
CA ALA A 306 17.12 -16.56 7.57
C ALA A 306 17.49 -16.93 9.02
N GLY A 307 17.37 -18.21 9.43
CA GLY A 307 17.70 -18.73 10.77
C GLY A 307 19.10 -19.35 10.88
#